data_87e93b63ec9181b5ab5d628780637f22
#
_entry.id   87e93b63ec9181b5ab5d628780637f22
#
_cell.length_a   1.000
_cell.length_b   1.000
_cell.length_c   1.000
_cell.angle_alpha   90.00
_cell.angle_beta   90.00
_cell.angle_gamma   90.00
#
_symmetry.space_group_name_H-M   'P 1'
#
loop_
_entity.id
_entity.type
_entity.pdbx_description
1 polymer ?
#
loop_
_entity_poly.entity_id
_entity_poly.type
_entity_poly.pdbx_seq_one_letter_code
_entity_poly.pdbx_strand_id
1 'polypeptide(L)'
;MKLERLAPSPGRLADFYDEALTSLGALCERTWHDRLEVVAEGPSAKLWNDRGALHEIELRFPPPEDVAPRDATREVFPGCPLTFRLAEAVCPAPPALERVVLAGEGNARPPALDVAEKRWRAQFQDTHRWHLAAPFVRGYHFSLVALVRAELQAIDQHWSLRRIAVSLADGAPDEALARAVDLVELDPQPADDITWPTLEPERWHDVLRNAWALDLQADLAAIRSRQAQYLRRELERLDDYFEHYEQELAARAARTTNANTKLKAAGRLAAAQAEHARRRADQLVRHEIHARAHLEALLLVAETAWHTCLQVGRAHHPVELAACFVPRARWWVLAPGPDNPGGA
;
A
#
# COMPACT_ATOMS: atom_id res chain seq x y z
N MET A 1 -8.76 7.35 31.68
CA MET A 1 -7.60 8.14 31.24
C MET A 1 -7.52 7.94 29.73
N LYS A 2 -8.03 8.90 28.94
CA LYS A 2 -7.91 8.86 27.46
C LYS A 2 -6.45 9.21 27.15
N LEU A 3 -5.73 8.26 26.59
CA LEU A 3 -4.47 8.55 25.91
C LEU A 3 -4.81 9.45 24.72
N GLU A 4 -4.63 10.75 24.89
CA GLU A 4 -4.53 11.66 23.76
C GLU A 4 -3.37 11.13 22.91
N ARG A 5 -3.71 10.67 21.72
CA ARG A 5 -2.70 10.42 20.68
C ARG A 5 -2.03 11.77 20.46
N LEU A 6 -0.82 11.91 20.94
CA LEU A 6 0.04 13.01 20.55
C LEU A 6 0.15 12.94 19.04
N ALA A 7 -0.50 13.87 18.35
CA ALA A 7 -0.27 14.03 16.92
C ALA A 7 1.25 14.17 16.71
N PRO A 8 1.83 13.49 15.72
CA PRO A 8 3.25 13.64 15.45
C PRO A 8 3.55 15.13 15.30
N SER A 9 4.59 15.59 16.00
CA SER A 9 4.95 17.01 15.98
C SER A 9 5.07 17.50 14.54
N PRO A 10 4.32 18.51 14.09
CA PRO A 10 4.41 19.01 12.72
C PRO A 10 5.81 19.52 12.37
N GLY A 11 6.65 19.79 13.36
CA GLY A 11 8.02 20.25 13.19
C GLY A 11 8.86 19.33 12.30
N ARG A 12 8.85 18.02 12.53
CA ARG A 12 9.68 17.08 11.75
C ARG A 12 9.35 17.07 10.25
N LEU A 13 8.09 17.14 9.87
CA LEU A 13 7.71 17.19 8.46
C LEU A 13 8.04 18.55 7.84
N ALA A 14 7.78 19.64 8.56
CA ALA A 14 8.13 20.98 8.11
C ALA A 14 9.66 21.16 8.00
N ASP A 15 10.45 20.59 8.91
CA ASP A 15 11.92 20.59 8.85
C ASP A 15 12.41 19.84 7.60
N PHE A 16 11.85 18.66 7.32
CA PHE A 16 12.17 17.92 6.12
C PHE A 16 11.88 18.72 4.84
N TYR A 17 10.72 19.38 4.78
CA TYR A 17 10.37 20.18 3.60
C TYR A 17 11.32 21.40 3.42
N ASP A 18 11.63 22.08 4.51
CA ASP A 18 12.52 23.23 4.51
C ASP A 18 13.92 22.85 3.99
N GLU A 19 14.53 21.81 4.60
CA GLU A 19 15.84 21.32 4.21
C GLU A 19 15.86 20.77 2.77
N ALA A 20 14.88 19.96 2.41
CA ALA A 20 14.79 19.34 1.10
C ALA A 20 14.55 20.35 -0.02
N LEU A 21 13.62 21.29 0.16
CA LEU A 21 13.35 22.34 -0.83
C LEU A 21 14.52 23.30 -0.98
N THR A 22 15.16 23.68 0.14
CA THR A 22 16.37 24.50 0.12
C THR A 22 17.49 23.80 -0.62
N SER A 23 17.68 22.49 -0.43
CA SER A 23 18.69 21.71 -1.16
C SER A 23 18.44 21.66 -2.68
N LEU A 24 17.18 21.80 -3.11
CA LEU A 24 16.79 21.91 -4.51
C LEU A 24 16.80 23.35 -5.04
N GLY A 25 17.26 24.32 -4.23
CA GLY A 25 17.40 25.70 -4.62
C GLY A 25 16.16 26.57 -4.42
N ALA A 26 15.17 26.14 -3.65
CA ALA A 26 14.05 26.99 -3.27
C ALA A 26 14.44 27.95 -2.15
N LEU A 27 13.76 29.08 -2.08
CA LEU A 27 13.76 29.96 -0.92
C LEU A 27 12.59 29.58 -0.04
N CYS A 28 12.89 29.25 1.22
CA CYS A 28 11.90 28.82 2.21
C CYS A 28 11.90 29.77 3.39
N GLU A 29 10.72 30.21 3.82
CA GLU A 29 10.53 31.04 5.01
C GLU A 29 9.44 30.44 5.90
N ARG A 30 9.75 30.19 7.18
CA ARG A 30 8.78 29.74 8.17
C ARG A 30 8.02 30.92 8.72
N THR A 31 6.80 31.10 8.27
CA THR A 31 5.92 32.17 8.74
C THR A 31 5.23 31.79 10.05
N TRP A 32 4.92 30.49 10.24
CA TRP A 32 4.35 29.94 11.47
C TRP A 32 4.87 28.52 11.74
N HIS A 33 4.59 27.98 12.92
CA HIS A 33 4.99 26.61 13.30
C HIS A 33 4.42 25.53 12.35
N ASP A 34 3.28 25.82 11.69
CA ASP A 34 2.57 24.94 10.78
C ASP A 34 2.58 25.41 9.32
N ARG A 35 3.41 26.43 8.99
CA ARG A 35 3.44 27.02 7.65
C ARG A 35 4.85 27.30 7.16
N LEU A 36 5.03 27.03 5.88
CA LEU A 36 6.25 27.29 5.13
C LEU A 36 5.88 28.03 3.84
N GLU A 37 6.35 29.26 3.67
CA GLU A 37 6.29 29.96 2.40
C GLU A 37 7.48 29.54 1.54
N VAL A 38 7.20 29.17 0.31
CA VAL A 38 8.18 28.62 -0.62
C VAL A 38 8.14 29.41 -1.91
N VAL A 39 9.29 29.91 -2.32
CA VAL A 39 9.53 30.46 -3.65
C VAL A 39 10.46 29.49 -4.39
N ALA A 40 9.91 28.76 -5.35
CA ALA A 40 10.59 27.71 -6.08
C ALA A 40 10.87 28.12 -7.53
N GLU A 41 12.07 27.82 -8.02
CA GLU A 41 12.49 28.01 -9.40
C GLU A 41 13.37 26.82 -9.84
N GLY A 42 13.37 26.50 -11.13
CA GLY A 42 14.23 25.45 -11.69
C GLY A 42 13.87 24.04 -11.14
N PRO A 43 14.85 23.31 -10.53
CA PRO A 43 14.61 21.95 -10.05
C PRO A 43 13.52 21.86 -8.99
N SER A 44 13.47 22.80 -8.04
CA SER A 44 12.44 22.80 -6.99
C SER A 44 11.04 23.07 -7.55
N ALA A 45 10.91 23.96 -8.55
CA ALA A 45 9.63 24.27 -9.16
C ALA A 45 9.05 23.11 -9.97
N LYS A 46 9.88 22.16 -10.44
CA LYS A 46 9.42 20.93 -11.13
C LYS A 46 8.52 20.04 -10.27
N LEU A 47 8.56 20.21 -8.96
CA LEU A 47 7.64 19.53 -8.05
C LEU A 47 6.17 19.94 -8.26
N TRP A 48 5.93 21.14 -8.81
CA TRP A 48 4.59 21.71 -9.05
C TRP A 48 4.26 21.90 -10.52
N ASN A 49 5.29 22.14 -11.36
CA ASN A 49 5.11 22.32 -12.79
C ASN A 49 6.31 21.76 -13.56
N ASP A 50 6.03 21.13 -14.69
CA ASP A 50 7.06 20.48 -15.53
C ASP A 50 8.05 21.46 -16.19
N ARG A 51 7.72 22.73 -16.21
CA ARG A 51 8.54 23.78 -16.89
C ARG A 51 9.59 24.39 -15.96
N GLY A 52 9.52 24.14 -14.64
CA GLY A 52 10.42 24.76 -13.66
C GLY A 52 10.27 26.30 -13.59
N ALA A 53 9.11 26.84 -13.99
CA ALA A 53 8.84 28.27 -13.87
C ALA A 53 8.67 28.67 -12.41
N LEU A 54 8.96 29.94 -12.10
CA LEU A 54 8.80 30.49 -10.75
C LEU A 54 7.42 30.17 -10.19
N HIS A 55 7.41 29.65 -8.97
CA HIS A 55 6.20 29.26 -8.29
C HIS A 55 6.26 29.68 -6.81
N GLU A 56 5.25 30.40 -6.38
CA GLU A 56 5.09 30.84 -5.00
C GLU A 56 3.94 30.05 -4.37
N ILE A 57 4.18 29.43 -3.22
CA ILE A 57 3.18 28.61 -2.55
C ILE A 57 3.36 28.65 -1.03
N GLU A 58 2.25 28.64 -0.30
CA GLU A 58 2.22 28.39 1.15
C GLU A 58 1.91 26.92 1.41
N LEU A 59 2.79 26.21 2.10
CA LEU A 59 2.60 24.85 2.57
C LEU A 59 2.09 24.85 4.01
N ARG A 60 1.12 24.01 4.33
CA ARG A 60 0.56 23.81 5.67
C ARG A 60 0.77 22.41 6.17
N PHE A 61 1.14 22.27 7.45
CA PHE A 61 1.50 21.06 8.16
C PHE A 61 0.81 21.03 9.52
N PRO A 62 0.03 20.14 9.86
CA PRO A 62 -1.23 19.60 9.42
C PRO A 62 -2.34 20.65 9.28
N PRO A 63 -3.49 20.33 8.76
CA PRO A 63 -4.55 21.31 8.57
C PRO A 63 -5.07 21.81 9.92
N PRO A 64 -5.19 23.13 10.13
CA PRO A 64 -5.98 23.66 11.24
C PRO A 64 -7.46 23.32 11.02
N GLU A 65 -8.11 22.83 12.05
CA GLU A 65 -9.50 22.35 12.00
C GLU A 65 -10.53 23.40 11.49
N ASP A 66 -10.18 24.71 11.42
CA ASP A 66 -11.15 25.81 11.24
C ASP A 66 -10.82 26.86 10.17
N VAL A 67 -9.87 26.65 9.28
CA VAL A 67 -9.52 27.70 8.30
C VAL A 67 -9.70 27.21 6.87
N ALA A 68 -10.58 27.85 6.13
CA ALA A 68 -10.75 27.64 4.69
C ALA A 68 -9.41 27.82 3.97
N PRO A 69 -9.00 26.88 3.09
CA PRO A 69 -7.76 27.00 2.34
C PRO A 69 -7.81 28.26 1.45
N ARG A 70 -6.69 29.00 1.39
CA ARG A 70 -6.49 30.05 0.38
C ARG A 70 -6.10 29.38 -0.94
N ASP A 71 -6.42 29.97 -2.07
CA ASP A 71 -6.15 29.40 -3.40
C ASP A 71 -4.69 28.99 -3.64
N ALA A 72 -3.73 29.65 -2.96
CA ALA A 72 -2.30 29.35 -3.06
C ALA A 72 -1.78 28.41 -1.95
N THR A 73 -2.64 27.96 -1.04
CA THR A 73 -2.22 27.13 0.11
C THR A 73 -2.38 25.65 -0.20
N ARG A 74 -1.35 24.88 0.07
CA ARG A 74 -1.37 23.44 -0.11
C ARG A 74 -1.13 22.72 1.22
N GLU A 75 -2.05 21.84 1.56
CA GLU A 75 -1.93 20.99 2.73
C GLU A 75 -0.93 19.86 2.48
N VAL A 76 -0.04 19.66 3.44
CA VAL A 76 1.02 18.65 3.38
C VAL A 76 0.92 17.73 4.60
N PHE A 77 0.96 16.43 4.34
CA PHE A 77 0.93 15.41 5.38
C PHE A 77 1.84 14.24 5.00
N PRO A 78 2.28 13.41 5.96
CA PRO A 78 3.05 12.23 5.67
C PRO A 78 2.30 11.32 4.69
N GLY A 79 2.96 10.96 3.58
CA GLY A 79 2.34 10.12 2.53
C GLY A 79 1.56 10.88 1.46
N CYS A 80 1.53 12.22 1.46
CA CYS A 80 0.95 12.95 0.35
C CYS A 80 1.85 12.89 -0.91
N PRO A 81 1.29 13.05 -2.13
CA PRO A 81 2.06 12.96 -3.37
C PRO A 81 3.26 13.91 -3.46
N LEU A 82 3.14 15.09 -2.85
CA LEU A 82 4.22 16.06 -2.84
C LEU A 82 5.39 15.59 -1.97
N THR A 83 5.10 14.99 -0.79
CA THR A 83 6.14 14.43 0.09
C THR A 83 6.97 13.38 -0.64
N PHE A 84 6.34 12.47 -1.37
CA PHE A 84 7.07 11.44 -2.13
C PHE A 84 7.89 12.02 -3.27
N ARG A 85 7.33 12.93 -4.05
CA ARG A 85 8.08 13.60 -5.14
C ARG A 85 9.26 14.37 -4.61
N LEU A 86 9.11 15.03 -3.47
CA LEU A 86 10.21 15.75 -2.82
C LEU A 86 11.29 14.77 -2.34
N ALA A 87 10.89 13.68 -1.68
CA ALA A 87 11.84 12.64 -1.24
C ALA A 87 12.58 12.00 -2.42
N GLU A 88 11.90 11.69 -3.52
CA GLU A 88 12.52 11.18 -4.76
C GLU A 88 13.50 12.19 -5.38
N ALA A 89 13.20 13.48 -5.29
CA ALA A 89 14.07 14.52 -5.86
C ALA A 89 15.37 14.71 -5.06
N VAL A 90 15.33 14.58 -3.72
CA VAL A 90 16.50 14.76 -2.86
C VAL A 90 17.23 13.46 -2.56
N CYS A 91 16.54 12.33 -2.62
CA CYS A 91 17.09 10.99 -2.38
C CYS A 91 16.73 10.04 -3.54
N PRO A 92 17.32 10.18 -4.72
CA PRO A 92 17.00 9.35 -5.87
C PRO A 92 17.53 7.91 -5.76
N ALA A 93 17.87 7.46 -4.55
CA ALA A 93 18.40 6.13 -4.32
C ALA A 93 17.33 5.04 -4.52
N PRO A 94 17.71 3.86 -5.04
CA PRO A 94 16.82 2.72 -5.04
C PRO A 94 16.40 2.36 -3.61
N PRO A 95 15.25 1.70 -3.42
CA PRO A 95 14.79 1.30 -2.09
C PRO A 95 15.88 0.51 -1.36
N ALA A 96 16.25 0.97 -0.17
CA ALA A 96 17.30 0.34 0.61
C ALA A 96 16.83 -1.02 1.14
N LEU A 97 17.70 -2.03 1.01
CA LEU A 97 17.52 -3.29 1.73
C LEU A 97 18.35 -3.22 3.01
N GLU A 98 17.68 -3.15 4.13
CA GLU A 98 18.34 -3.17 5.44
C GLU A 98 18.11 -4.51 6.15
N ARG A 99 19.06 -4.86 7.05
CA ARG A 99 19.00 -6.06 7.88
C ARG A 99 18.84 -5.65 9.32
N VAL A 100 17.80 -6.19 9.96
CA VAL A 100 17.41 -5.79 11.31
C VAL A 100 17.18 -7.02 12.17
N VAL A 101 17.66 -6.97 13.40
CA VAL A 101 17.37 -7.99 14.41
C VAL A 101 16.37 -7.44 15.39
N LEU A 102 15.22 -8.09 15.51
CA LEU A 102 14.26 -7.77 16.56
C LEU A 102 14.74 -8.37 17.88
N ALA A 103 15.17 -7.53 18.79
CA ALA A 103 15.45 -7.91 20.16
C ALA A 103 14.12 -8.16 20.88
N GLY A 104 13.85 -9.41 21.25
CA GLY A 104 12.67 -9.77 22.04
C GLY A 104 13.02 -9.99 23.48
N GLU A 105 12.47 -9.21 24.39
CA GLU A 105 12.42 -9.55 25.81
C GLU A 105 11.56 -10.81 25.99
N GLY A 106 12.08 -11.85 26.60
CA GLY A 106 11.33 -13.09 26.87
C GLY A 106 11.64 -14.29 25.99
N ASN A 107 12.49 -14.14 24.98
CA ASN A 107 12.87 -15.22 24.07
C ASN A 107 14.04 -16.08 24.60
N ALA A 108 14.43 -15.90 25.87
CA ALA A 108 15.57 -16.61 26.48
C ALA A 108 15.29 -18.11 26.76
N ARG A 109 14.04 -18.54 26.74
CA ARG A 109 13.64 -19.90 27.03
C ARG A 109 12.74 -20.49 25.97
N PRO A 110 12.84 -21.80 25.67
CA PRO A 110 11.92 -22.46 24.76
C PRO A 110 10.49 -22.41 25.31
N PRO A 111 9.49 -22.49 24.42
CA PRO A 111 8.10 -22.55 24.86
C PRO A 111 7.87 -23.81 25.70
N ALA A 112 7.00 -23.72 26.72
CA ALA A 112 6.54 -24.88 27.43
C ALA A 112 5.78 -25.81 26.46
N LEU A 113 5.97 -27.14 26.60
CA LEU A 113 5.42 -28.11 25.64
C LEU A 113 3.90 -28.03 25.50
N ASP A 114 3.19 -27.83 26.59
CA ASP A 114 1.74 -27.68 26.63
C ASP A 114 1.26 -26.42 25.87
N VAL A 115 2.02 -25.32 25.97
CA VAL A 115 1.75 -24.08 25.23
C VAL A 115 2.01 -24.29 23.74
N ALA A 116 3.12 -24.92 23.41
CA ALA A 116 3.49 -25.21 22.03
C ALA A 116 2.45 -26.11 21.35
N GLU A 117 2.03 -27.19 22.06
CA GLU A 117 1.01 -28.10 21.58
C GLU A 117 -0.37 -27.44 21.41
N LYS A 118 -0.79 -26.64 22.37
CA LYS A 118 -2.05 -25.92 22.28
C LYS A 118 -2.08 -24.99 21.08
N ARG A 119 -0.96 -24.31 20.79
CA ARG A 119 -0.84 -23.43 19.64
C ARG A 119 -0.84 -24.18 18.33
N TRP A 120 -0.13 -25.31 18.24
CA TRP A 120 -0.17 -26.19 17.09
C TRP A 120 -1.58 -26.59 16.73
N ARG A 121 -2.31 -27.14 17.70
CA ARG A 121 -3.70 -27.59 17.49
C ARG A 121 -4.63 -26.46 17.06
N ALA A 122 -4.45 -25.27 17.63
CA ALA A 122 -5.25 -24.12 17.27
C ALA A 122 -4.96 -23.62 15.84
N GLN A 123 -3.70 -23.66 15.43
CA GLN A 123 -3.25 -23.12 14.14
C GLN A 123 -3.59 -24.07 12.97
N PHE A 124 -3.31 -25.35 13.14
CA PHE A 124 -3.46 -26.32 12.05
C PHE A 124 -4.76 -27.12 12.14
N GLN A 125 -5.59 -26.87 13.16
CA GLN A 125 -6.84 -27.61 13.42
C GLN A 125 -6.60 -29.13 13.42
N ASP A 126 -5.39 -29.54 13.80
CA ASP A 126 -4.94 -30.90 13.68
C ASP A 126 -5.33 -31.71 14.92
N THR A 127 -6.03 -32.81 14.71
CA THR A 127 -6.39 -33.79 15.71
C THR A 127 -5.39 -34.93 15.85
N HIS A 128 -4.34 -34.94 15.00
CA HIS A 128 -3.32 -35.98 15.05
C HIS A 128 -2.42 -35.82 16.27
N ARG A 129 -1.87 -36.93 16.72
CA ARG A 129 -0.84 -36.90 17.75
C ARG A 129 0.45 -36.38 17.14
N TRP A 130 1.08 -35.46 17.83
CA TRP A 130 2.41 -35.03 17.48
C TRP A 130 3.31 -35.08 18.71
N HIS A 131 4.60 -35.26 18.49
CA HIS A 131 5.61 -35.20 19.54
C HIS A 131 6.85 -34.55 19.01
N LEU A 132 7.62 -33.99 19.92
CA LEU A 132 8.93 -33.48 19.57
C LEU A 132 9.84 -34.68 19.26
N ALA A 133 10.37 -34.70 18.03
CA ALA A 133 11.41 -35.65 17.64
C ALA A 133 12.80 -35.17 18.08
N ALA A 134 12.94 -33.84 18.28
CA ALA A 134 14.18 -33.20 18.71
C ALA A 134 13.88 -32.08 19.73
N PRO A 135 14.83 -31.80 20.68
CA PRO A 135 14.69 -30.65 21.57
C PRO A 135 14.63 -29.33 20.79
N PHE A 136 14.08 -28.32 21.46
CA PHE A 136 14.12 -26.96 20.89
C PHE A 136 15.55 -26.43 20.83
N VAL A 137 15.94 -25.94 19.66
CA VAL A 137 17.21 -25.28 19.43
C VAL A 137 16.94 -23.82 19.13
N ARG A 138 17.63 -22.91 19.80
CA ARG A 138 17.52 -21.47 19.53
C ARG A 138 18.12 -21.15 18.18
N GLY A 139 17.40 -20.37 17.41
CA GLY A 139 17.82 -19.87 16.09
C GLY A 139 17.09 -18.59 15.74
N TYR A 140 16.99 -18.33 14.46
CA TYR A 140 16.29 -17.16 13.92
C TYR A 140 15.21 -17.58 12.92
N HIS A 141 14.11 -16.88 12.98
CA HIS A 141 13.11 -16.84 11.92
C HIS A 141 13.32 -15.57 11.11
N PHE A 142 13.24 -15.67 9.80
CA PHE A 142 13.45 -14.56 8.91
C PHE A 142 12.15 -14.16 8.21
N SER A 143 11.93 -12.86 8.15
CA SER A 143 10.79 -12.26 7.45
C SER A 143 11.23 -11.08 6.61
N LEU A 144 10.50 -10.79 5.54
CA LEU A 144 10.62 -9.54 4.80
C LEU A 144 9.54 -8.58 5.26
N VAL A 145 9.92 -7.34 5.55
CA VAL A 145 9.00 -6.24 5.79
C VAL A 145 9.20 -5.20 4.71
N ALA A 146 8.19 -5.01 3.88
CA ALA A 146 8.18 -4.04 2.80
C ALA A 146 7.37 -2.81 3.20
N LEU A 147 7.93 -1.63 2.96
CA LEU A 147 7.20 -0.38 2.95
C LEU A 147 6.77 -0.10 1.52
N VAL A 148 5.48 -0.14 1.27
CA VAL A 148 4.90 -0.01 -0.07
C VAL A 148 4.00 1.22 -0.12
N ARG A 149 4.27 2.09 -1.07
CA ARG A 149 3.37 3.17 -1.43
C ARG A 149 2.34 2.65 -2.41
N ALA A 150 1.09 2.62 -1.97
CA ALA A 150 -0.05 2.27 -2.82
C ALA A 150 -0.64 3.53 -3.45
N GLU A 151 -0.70 3.57 -4.75
CA GLU A 151 -1.39 4.59 -5.53
C GLU A 151 -2.65 3.97 -6.13
N LEU A 152 -3.80 4.48 -5.73
CA LEU A 152 -5.10 4.08 -6.24
C LEU A 152 -5.67 5.26 -7.03
N GLN A 153 -5.68 5.14 -8.34
CA GLN A 153 -6.21 6.13 -9.25
C GLN A 153 -7.59 5.68 -9.72
N ALA A 154 -8.56 6.53 -9.45
CA ALA A 154 -9.93 6.42 -9.93
C ALA A 154 -10.35 7.81 -10.43
N ILE A 155 -11.56 8.31 -10.14
CA ILE A 155 -11.90 9.73 -10.31
C ILE A 155 -11.01 10.58 -9.39
N ASP A 156 -10.82 10.11 -8.14
CA ASP A 156 -9.92 10.69 -7.17
C ASP A 156 -8.64 9.84 -7.09
N GLN A 157 -7.53 10.50 -6.77
CA GLN A 157 -6.26 9.85 -6.53
C GLN A 157 -6.06 9.67 -5.05
N HIS A 158 -5.90 8.42 -4.61
CA HIS A 158 -5.62 8.06 -3.22
C HIS A 158 -4.21 7.48 -3.09
N TRP A 159 -3.50 7.97 -2.10
CA TRP A 159 -2.18 7.50 -1.74
C TRP A 159 -2.22 6.93 -0.33
N SER A 160 -1.59 5.80 -0.14
CA SER A 160 -1.42 5.23 1.20
C SER A 160 -0.05 4.57 1.30
N LEU A 161 0.56 4.70 2.47
CA LEU A 161 1.78 3.99 2.80
C LEU A 161 1.40 2.75 3.61
N ARG A 162 1.85 1.58 3.14
CA ARG A 162 1.52 0.28 3.70
C ARG A 162 2.76 -0.47 4.12
N ARG A 163 2.70 -1.10 5.27
CA ARG A 163 3.71 -2.06 5.73
C ARG A 163 3.18 -3.46 5.53
N ILE A 164 3.95 -4.27 4.82
CA ILE A 164 3.61 -5.65 4.52
C ILE A 164 4.75 -6.51 5.04
N ALA A 165 4.45 -7.50 5.86
CA ALA A 165 5.42 -8.45 6.33
C ALA A 165 5.06 -9.86 5.85
N VAL A 166 6.07 -10.61 5.42
CA VAL A 166 5.92 -11.99 4.97
C VAL A 166 7.04 -12.86 5.53
N SER A 167 6.69 -14.04 5.95
CA SER A 167 7.65 -15.05 6.42
C SER A 167 8.48 -15.58 5.24
N LEU A 168 9.81 -15.68 5.40
CA LEU A 168 10.68 -16.26 4.36
C LEU A 168 10.56 -17.79 4.26
N ALA A 169 10.02 -18.44 5.28
CA ALA A 169 9.91 -19.90 5.29
C ALA A 169 8.78 -20.38 4.37
N ASP A 170 7.62 -19.75 4.43
CA ASP A 170 6.40 -20.19 3.74
C ASP A 170 5.71 -19.11 2.90
N GLY A 171 6.22 -17.86 2.93
CA GLY A 171 5.60 -16.73 2.23
C GLY A 171 4.30 -16.23 2.89
N ALA A 172 3.95 -16.74 4.06
CA ALA A 172 2.72 -16.34 4.73
C ALA A 172 2.81 -14.89 5.23
N PRO A 173 1.72 -14.11 5.14
CA PRO A 173 1.65 -12.76 5.70
C PRO A 173 1.78 -12.77 7.23
N ASP A 174 2.57 -11.87 7.79
CA ASP A 174 2.70 -11.63 9.23
C ASP A 174 2.25 -10.21 9.59
N GLU A 175 0.94 -10.03 9.73
CA GLU A 175 0.37 -8.74 10.13
C GLU A 175 0.84 -8.24 11.50
N ALA A 176 1.17 -9.16 12.42
CA ALA A 176 1.65 -8.79 13.74
C ALA A 176 3.06 -8.18 13.64
N LEU A 177 3.91 -8.70 12.77
CA LEU A 177 5.22 -8.13 12.46
C LEU A 177 5.08 -6.79 11.75
N ALA A 178 4.22 -6.70 10.74
CA ALA A 178 3.99 -5.44 10.01
C ALA A 178 3.55 -4.31 10.95
N ARG A 179 2.82 -4.63 12.01
CA ARG A 179 2.40 -3.64 13.03
C ARG A 179 3.47 -3.37 14.09
N ALA A 180 4.30 -4.35 14.42
CA ALA A 180 5.31 -4.24 15.48
C ALA A 180 6.55 -3.47 15.03
N VAL A 181 6.86 -3.51 13.73
CA VAL A 181 8.03 -2.84 13.17
C VAL A 181 7.69 -1.38 12.91
N ASP A 182 8.20 -0.48 13.73
CA ASP A 182 8.19 0.95 13.41
C ASP A 182 9.50 1.31 12.71
N LEU A 183 9.41 1.57 11.40
CA LEU A 183 10.56 1.85 10.55
C LEU A 183 11.30 3.15 10.93
N VAL A 184 10.67 4.00 11.73
CA VAL A 184 11.25 5.27 12.18
C VAL A 184 12.09 5.08 13.45
N GLU A 185 11.79 4.06 14.26
CA GLU A 185 12.41 3.82 15.58
C GLU A 185 13.37 2.60 15.59
N LEU A 186 13.55 1.94 14.46
CA LEU A 186 14.49 0.82 14.37
C LEU A 186 15.92 1.31 14.50
N ASP A 187 16.53 0.97 15.62
CA ASP A 187 17.97 1.06 15.79
C ASP A 187 18.58 -0.21 15.19
N PRO A 188 19.31 -0.13 14.06
CA PRO A 188 19.90 -1.31 13.45
C PRO A 188 20.95 -1.88 14.37
N GLN A 189 20.63 -2.94 15.11
CA GLN A 189 21.62 -3.66 15.87
C GLN A 189 22.57 -4.38 14.91
N PRO A 190 23.88 -4.28 15.11
CA PRO A 190 24.84 -5.02 14.32
C PRO A 190 24.59 -6.52 14.49
N ALA A 191 24.41 -7.19 13.38
CA ALA A 191 24.02 -8.61 13.33
C ALA A 191 25.18 -9.46 12.78
N ASP A 192 26.38 -9.23 13.29
CA ASP A 192 27.61 -9.84 12.78
C ASP A 192 27.65 -11.37 12.93
N ASP A 193 26.84 -11.92 13.84
CA ASP A 193 26.80 -13.37 14.15
C ASP A 193 25.65 -14.09 13.42
N ILE A 194 24.86 -13.42 12.60
CA ILE A 194 23.70 -14.02 11.95
C ILE A 194 24.02 -14.41 10.51
N THR A 195 23.82 -15.67 10.19
CA THR A 195 23.83 -16.11 8.79
C THR A 195 22.53 -15.74 8.11
N TRP A 196 22.58 -14.65 7.33
CA TRP A 196 21.43 -14.15 6.61
C TRP A 196 21.10 -15.02 5.38
N PRO A 197 19.82 -15.30 5.13
CA PRO A 197 19.42 -16.05 3.93
C PRO A 197 19.68 -15.23 2.67
N THR A 198 20.02 -15.93 1.60
CA THR A 198 20.09 -15.33 0.27
C THR A 198 18.65 -15.10 -0.25
N LEU A 199 18.38 -13.89 -0.70
CA LEU A 199 17.10 -13.53 -1.28
C LEU A 199 17.12 -13.76 -2.79
N GLU A 200 16.15 -14.49 -3.29
CA GLU A 200 15.88 -14.64 -4.73
C GLU A 200 14.87 -13.56 -5.13
N PRO A 201 15.28 -12.50 -5.85
CA PRO A 201 14.44 -11.32 -6.06
C PRO A 201 13.10 -11.64 -6.73
N GLU A 202 13.10 -12.52 -7.72
CA GLU A 202 11.89 -12.89 -8.49
C GLU A 202 10.84 -13.55 -7.58
N ARG A 203 11.27 -14.52 -6.79
CA ARG A 203 10.39 -15.22 -5.85
C ARG A 203 9.76 -14.27 -4.84
N TRP A 204 10.57 -13.39 -4.24
CA TRP A 204 10.09 -12.50 -3.20
C TRP A 204 9.25 -11.35 -3.74
N HIS A 205 9.51 -10.90 -4.96
CA HIS A 205 8.65 -9.97 -5.65
C HIS A 205 7.22 -10.51 -5.79
N ASP A 206 7.06 -11.76 -6.20
CA ASP A 206 5.73 -12.38 -6.35
C ASP A 206 5.02 -12.57 -5.01
N VAL A 207 5.75 -13.00 -3.97
CA VAL A 207 5.19 -13.16 -2.63
C VAL A 207 4.70 -11.81 -2.07
N LEU A 208 5.53 -10.76 -2.18
CA LEU A 208 5.17 -9.42 -1.72
C LEU A 208 4.00 -8.84 -2.53
N ARG A 209 3.99 -9.06 -3.85
CA ARG A 209 2.88 -8.63 -4.71
C ARG A 209 1.56 -9.28 -4.31
N ASN A 210 1.57 -10.57 -4.01
CA ASN A 210 0.38 -11.28 -3.56
C ASN A 210 -0.09 -10.80 -2.18
N ALA A 211 0.83 -10.64 -1.23
CA ALA A 211 0.51 -10.11 0.10
C ALA A 211 -0.06 -8.68 0.02
N TRP A 212 0.52 -7.83 -0.83
CA TRP A 212 0.02 -6.48 -1.09
C TRP A 212 -1.39 -6.49 -1.71
N ALA A 213 -1.64 -7.38 -2.67
CA ALA A 213 -2.96 -7.51 -3.29
C ALA A 213 -4.03 -7.91 -2.26
N LEU A 214 -3.70 -8.80 -1.33
CA LEU A 214 -4.59 -9.18 -0.23
C LEU A 214 -4.85 -8.03 0.74
N ASP A 215 -3.82 -7.28 1.12
CA ASP A 215 -3.93 -6.11 2.02
C ASP A 215 -4.83 -5.02 1.44
N LEU A 216 -4.74 -4.78 0.12
CA LEU A 216 -5.56 -3.78 -0.56
C LEU A 216 -6.98 -4.23 -0.88
N GLN A 217 -7.31 -5.50 -0.74
CA GLN A 217 -8.58 -6.06 -1.22
C GLN A 217 -9.81 -5.34 -0.64
N ALA A 218 -9.79 -5.04 0.66
CA ALA A 218 -10.89 -4.35 1.33
C ALA A 218 -11.05 -2.90 0.81
N ASP A 219 -9.95 -2.17 0.65
CA ASP A 219 -9.98 -0.79 0.16
C ASP A 219 -10.42 -0.73 -1.29
N LEU A 220 -9.90 -1.63 -2.13
CA LEU A 220 -10.33 -1.74 -3.52
C LEU A 220 -11.82 -2.06 -3.64
N ALA A 221 -12.35 -2.93 -2.78
CA ALA A 221 -13.78 -3.25 -2.74
C ALA A 221 -14.61 -2.01 -2.37
N ALA A 222 -14.18 -1.25 -1.36
CA ALA A 222 -14.85 -0.02 -0.94
C ALA A 222 -14.82 1.07 -2.03
N ILE A 223 -13.69 1.23 -2.70
CA ILE A 223 -13.52 2.18 -3.81
C ILE A 223 -14.40 1.75 -4.99
N ARG A 224 -14.37 0.47 -5.38
CA ARG A 224 -15.20 -0.07 -6.48
C ARG A 224 -16.69 0.15 -6.21
N SER A 225 -17.14 -0.08 -4.99
CA SER A 225 -18.55 0.14 -4.62
C SER A 225 -18.95 1.61 -4.79
N ARG A 226 -18.13 2.55 -4.29
CA ARG A 226 -18.38 4.00 -4.47
C ARG A 226 -18.36 4.40 -5.94
N GLN A 227 -17.34 3.97 -6.68
CA GLN A 227 -17.20 4.28 -8.11
C GLN A 227 -18.37 3.76 -8.93
N ALA A 228 -18.82 2.53 -8.66
CA ALA A 228 -19.99 1.96 -9.33
C ALA A 228 -21.27 2.78 -9.11
N GLN A 229 -21.45 3.35 -7.90
CA GLN A 229 -22.57 4.23 -7.61
C GLN A 229 -22.48 5.56 -8.35
N TYR A 230 -21.29 6.19 -8.40
CA TYR A 230 -21.07 7.42 -9.15
C TYR A 230 -21.26 7.19 -10.64
N LEU A 231 -20.62 6.17 -11.19
CA LEU A 231 -20.74 5.81 -12.60
C LEU A 231 -22.20 5.59 -13.01
N ARG A 232 -22.95 4.85 -12.20
CA ARG A 232 -24.38 4.61 -12.48
C ARG A 232 -25.15 5.92 -12.56
N ARG A 233 -24.97 6.84 -11.61
CA ARG A 233 -25.65 8.14 -11.60
C ARG A 233 -25.26 9.00 -12.80
N GLU A 234 -23.99 9.01 -13.16
CA GLU A 234 -23.53 9.79 -14.34
C GLU A 234 -24.03 9.20 -15.65
N LEU A 235 -24.09 7.87 -15.76
CA LEU A 235 -24.68 7.20 -16.92
C LEU A 235 -26.19 7.44 -17.01
N GLU A 236 -26.93 7.33 -15.91
CA GLU A 236 -28.38 7.64 -15.86
C GLU A 236 -28.63 9.09 -16.33
N ARG A 237 -27.89 10.07 -15.80
CA ARG A 237 -28.03 11.48 -16.22
C ARG A 237 -27.67 11.69 -17.69
N LEU A 238 -26.66 11.00 -18.20
CA LEU A 238 -26.22 11.07 -19.58
C LEU A 238 -27.29 10.46 -20.50
N ASP A 239 -27.78 9.27 -20.14
CA ASP A 239 -28.80 8.54 -20.88
C ASP A 239 -30.11 9.35 -20.93
N ASP A 240 -30.58 9.92 -19.79
CA ASP A 240 -31.78 10.79 -19.74
C ASP A 240 -31.64 12.02 -20.63
N TYR A 241 -30.47 12.68 -20.62
CA TYR A 241 -30.21 13.85 -21.45
C TYR A 241 -30.28 13.51 -22.94
N PHE A 242 -29.61 12.43 -23.35
CA PHE A 242 -29.57 12.05 -24.76
C PHE A 242 -30.90 11.48 -25.23
N GLU A 243 -31.59 10.72 -24.39
CA GLU A 243 -32.93 10.21 -24.72
C GLU A 243 -33.92 11.35 -25.02
N HIS A 244 -33.93 12.38 -24.15
CA HIS A 244 -34.76 13.57 -24.38
C HIS A 244 -34.37 14.32 -25.67
N TYR A 245 -33.06 14.51 -25.90
CA TYR A 245 -32.54 15.17 -27.08
C TYR A 245 -32.86 14.40 -28.37
N GLU A 246 -32.71 13.10 -28.38
CA GLU A 246 -33.05 12.22 -29.51
C GLU A 246 -34.52 12.23 -29.80
N GLN A 247 -35.38 12.21 -28.77
CA GLN A 247 -36.86 12.33 -28.91
C GLN A 247 -37.24 13.67 -29.57
N GLU A 248 -36.62 14.78 -29.14
CA GLU A 248 -36.85 16.08 -29.78
C GLU A 248 -36.44 16.09 -31.28
N LEU A 249 -35.26 15.53 -31.58
CA LEU A 249 -34.78 15.44 -32.96
C LEU A 249 -35.68 14.57 -33.82
N ALA A 250 -36.14 13.46 -33.32
CA ALA A 250 -37.06 12.54 -33.98
C ALA A 250 -38.42 13.23 -34.23
N ALA A 251 -38.96 13.94 -33.24
CA ALA A 251 -40.20 14.67 -33.36
C ALA A 251 -40.12 15.78 -34.41
N ARG A 252 -39.00 16.52 -34.47
CA ARG A 252 -38.72 17.54 -35.50
C ARG A 252 -38.62 16.91 -36.90
N ALA A 253 -37.94 15.76 -37.02
CA ALA A 253 -37.84 15.02 -38.27
C ALA A 253 -39.23 14.55 -38.79
N ALA A 254 -40.09 14.09 -37.89
CA ALA A 254 -41.45 13.62 -38.24
C ALA A 254 -42.38 14.75 -38.75
N ARG A 255 -42.20 15.98 -38.22
CA ARG A 255 -43.00 17.15 -38.61
C ARG A 255 -42.58 17.75 -39.95
N THR A 256 -41.45 17.33 -40.49
CA THR A 256 -40.84 17.94 -41.71
C THR A 256 -41.34 17.16 -42.94
N THR A 257 -41.95 17.90 -43.90
CA THR A 257 -42.42 17.35 -45.16
C THR A 257 -41.41 17.37 -46.29
N ASN A 258 -40.40 18.24 -46.20
CA ASN A 258 -39.33 18.41 -47.22
C ASN A 258 -38.30 17.30 -47.11
N ALA A 259 -38.08 16.54 -48.18
CA ALA A 259 -37.17 15.40 -48.24
C ALA A 259 -35.72 15.75 -47.85
N ASN A 260 -35.22 16.90 -48.29
CA ASN A 260 -33.85 17.33 -47.98
C ASN A 260 -33.68 17.69 -46.50
N THR A 261 -34.66 18.32 -45.90
CA THR A 261 -34.67 18.66 -44.48
C THR A 261 -34.83 17.39 -43.61
N LYS A 262 -35.61 16.41 -44.07
CA LYS A 262 -35.77 15.09 -43.43
C LYS A 262 -34.46 14.30 -43.41
N LEU A 263 -33.70 14.33 -44.52
CA LEU A 263 -32.40 13.70 -44.60
C LEU A 263 -31.40 14.36 -43.62
N LYS A 264 -31.38 15.70 -43.53
CA LYS A 264 -30.54 16.44 -42.58
C LYS A 264 -30.93 16.15 -41.14
N ALA A 265 -32.22 16.00 -40.83
CA ALA A 265 -32.68 15.66 -39.48
C ALA A 265 -32.27 14.21 -39.09
N ALA A 266 -32.39 13.26 -40.01
CA ALA A 266 -31.89 11.91 -39.79
C ALA A 266 -30.40 11.84 -39.54
N GLY A 267 -29.59 12.63 -40.27
CA GLY A 267 -28.15 12.76 -40.05
C GLY A 267 -27.81 13.35 -38.67
N ARG A 268 -28.59 14.32 -38.18
CA ARG A 268 -28.42 14.88 -36.82
C ARG A 268 -28.75 13.86 -35.73
N LEU A 269 -29.81 13.09 -35.93
CA LEU A 269 -30.18 12.01 -34.98
C LEU A 269 -29.06 10.96 -34.91
N ALA A 270 -28.57 10.50 -36.06
CA ALA A 270 -27.46 9.53 -36.07
C ALA A 270 -26.18 10.10 -35.40
N ALA A 271 -25.88 11.38 -35.62
CA ALA A 271 -24.76 12.06 -34.97
C ALA A 271 -24.96 12.16 -33.44
N ALA A 272 -26.17 12.44 -32.96
CA ALA A 272 -26.49 12.47 -31.53
C ALA A 272 -26.32 11.09 -30.87
N GLN A 273 -26.78 10.03 -31.53
CA GLN A 273 -26.61 8.66 -31.07
C GLN A 273 -25.14 8.24 -31.00
N ALA A 274 -24.36 8.60 -32.02
CA ALA A 274 -22.92 8.32 -32.01
C ALA A 274 -22.19 9.07 -30.87
N GLU A 275 -22.57 10.33 -30.63
CA GLU A 275 -22.01 11.13 -29.53
C GLU A 275 -22.42 10.58 -28.16
N HIS A 276 -23.67 10.12 -27.99
CA HIS A 276 -24.14 9.44 -26.80
C HIS A 276 -23.27 8.20 -26.50
N ALA A 277 -23.12 7.32 -27.50
CA ALA A 277 -22.30 6.10 -27.35
C ALA A 277 -20.85 6.45 -27.00
N ARG A 278 -20.27 7.47 -27.63
CA ARG A 278 -18.91 7.92 -27.34
C ARG A 278 -18.77 8.43 -25.90
N ARG A 279 -19.66 9.33 -25.46
CA ARG A 279 -19.61 9.86 -24.09
C ARG A 279 -19.83 8.79 -23.04
N ARG A 280 -20.70 7.81 -23.32
CA ARG A 280 -20.91 6.67 -22.44
C ARG A 280 -19.64 5.83 -22.30
N ALA A 281 -18.94 5.55 -23.39
CA ALA A 281 -17.64 4.87 -23.38
C ALA A 281 -16.57 5.66 -22.61
N ASP A 282 -16.51 6.99 -22.82
CA ASP A 282 -15.59 7.88 -22.11
C ASP A 282 -15.83 7.85 -20.60
N GLN A 283 -17.09 7.79 -20.14
CA GLN A 283 -17.41 7.68 -18.72
C GLN A 283 -16.94 6.35 -18.14
N LEU A 284 -17.10 5.23 -18.84
CA LEU A 284 -16.61 3.94 -18.40
C LEU A 284 -15.10 3.94 -18.20
N VAL A 285 -14.35 4.49 -19.15
CA VAL A 285 -12.88 4.61 -19.06
C VAL A 285 -12.44 5.50 -17.90
N ARG A 286 -13.11 6.64 -17.68
CA ARG A 286 -12.79 7.57 -16.58
C ARG A 286 -13.00 6.95 -15.19
N HIS A 287 -13.89 5.97 -15.08
CA HIS A 287 -14.18 5.30 -13.81
C HIS A 287 -13.39 4.01 -13.62
N GLU A 288 -12.45 3.71 -14.51
CA GLU A 288 -11.55 2.59 -14.34
C GLU A 288 -10.59 2.83 -13.17
N ILE A 289 -10.42 1.79 -12.34
CA ILE A 289 -9.57 1.87 -11.16
C ILE A 289 -8.22 1.26 -11.49
N HIS A 290 -7.19 2.07 -11.39
CA HIS A 290 -5.80 1.64 -11.51
C HIS A 290 -5.13 1.62 -10.14
N ALA A 291 -4.47 0.52 -9.82
CA ALA A 291 -3.67 0.38 -8.60
C ALA A 291 -2.20 0.20 -8.98
N ARG A 292 -1.33 0.98 -8.39
CA ARG A 292 0.12 0.88 -8.54
C ARG A 292 0.76 0.71 -7.19
N ALA A 293 1.83 -0.07 -7.13
CA ALA A 293 2.67 -0.26 -5.97
C ALA A 293 4.08 0.23 -6.25
N HIS A 294 4.62 1.00 -5.33
CA HIS A 294 6.01 1.42 -5.35
C HIS A 294 6.66 0.91 -4.06
N LEU A 295 7.72 0.13 -4.20
CA LEU A 295 8.51 -0.34 -3.07
C LEU A 295 9.42 0.81 -2.62
N GLU A 296 9.19 1.34 -1.41
CA GLU A 296 9.96 2.45 -0.85
C GLU A 296 11.13 1.98 0.01
N ALA A 297 10.90 0.91 0.79
CA ALA A 297 11.96 0.28 1.59
C ALA A 297 11.66 -1.20 1.79
N LEU A 298 12.74 -1.96 2.03
CA LEU A 298 12.67 -3.38 2.31
C LEU A 298 13.58 -3.70 3.49
N LEU A 299 13.03 -4.34 4.52
CA LEU A 299 13.78 -4.82 5.66
C LEU A 299 13.81 -6.35 5.65
N LEU A 300 15.00 -6.90 5.82
CA LEU A 300 15.16 -8.30 6.16
C LEU A 300 15.26 -8.39 7.68
N VAL A 301 14.23 -8.96 8.29
CA VAL A 301 14.07 -9.02 9.74
C VAL A 301 14.41 -10.40 10.24
N ALA A 302 15.32 -10.48 11.20
CA ALA A 302 15.60 -11.70 11.97
C ALA A 302 14.97 -11.57 13.36
N GLU A 303 14.16 -12.52 13.75
CA GLU A 303 13.63 -12.60 15.12
C GLU A 303 14.00 -13.94 15.78
N THR A 304 14.25 -13.92 17.08
CA THR A 304 14.57 -15.14 17.81
C THR A 304 13.44 -16.15 17.70
N ALA A 305 13.79 -17.37 17.36
CA ALA A 305 12.85 -18.45 17.19
C ALA A 305 13.41 -19.79 17.74
N TRP A 306 12.51 -20.74 17.97
CA TRP A 306 12.85 -22.05 18.51
C TRP A 306 12.58 -23.12 17.46
N HIS A 307 13.65 -23.67 16.91
CA HIS A 307 13.60 -24.70 15.90
C HIS A 307 13.52 -26.09 16.55
N THR A 308 12.74 -26.95 15.95
CA THR A 308 12.62 -28.36 16.37
C THR A 308 12.21 -29.23 15.18
N CYS A 309 12.28 -30.54 15.36
CA CYS A 309 11.66 -31.50 14.46
C CYS A 309 10.43 -32.10 15.15
N LEU A 310 9.32 -32.11 14.46
CA LEU A 310 8.05 -32.66 14.89
C LEU A 310 7.76 -33.95 14.14
N GLN A 311 7.31 -34.96 14.83
CA GLN A 311 6.70 -36.16 14.23
C GLN A 311 5.19 -36.02 14.32
N VAL A 312 4.53 -35.93 13.18
CA VAL A 312 3.08 -35.77 13.05
C VAL A 312 2.50 -36.99 12.34
N GLY A 313 1.40 -37.50 12.82
CA GLY A 313 0.67 -38.58 12.15
C GLY A 313 0.38 -39.81 12.98
N ARG A 314 -0.01 -40.89 12.32
CA ARG A 314 -0.35 -42.17 12.95
C ARG A 314 0.93 -42.91 13.36
N ALA A 315 0.86 -43.69 14.46
CA ALA A 315 1.99 -44.39 15.04
C ALA A 315 2.84 -45.25 14.07
N HIS A 316 2.29 -45.68 12.96
CA HIS A 316 2.98 -46.54 11.99
C HIS A 316 3.56 -45.78 10.78
N HIS A 317 3.24 -44.52 10.57
CA HIS A 317 3.77 -43.69 9.49
C HIS A 317 3.87 -42.22 9.95
N PRO A 318 4.77 -41.93 10.90
CA PRO A 318 4.98 -40.53 11.28
C PRO A 318 5.68 -39.77 10.15
N VAL A 319 5.22 -38.55 9.91
CA VAL A 319 5.91 -37.61 9.03
C VAL A 319 6.75 -36.68 9.89
N GLU A 320 8.02 -36.59 9.59
CA GLU A 320 8.91 -35.62 10.23
C GLU A 320 8.80 -34.25 9.55
N LEU A 321 8.53 -33.25 10.36
CA LEU A 321 8.40 -31.86 9.90
C LEU A 321 9.39 -31.00 10.66
N ALA A 322 10.24 -30.28 9.93
CA ALA A 322 11.01 -29.21 10.49
C ALA A 322 10.07 -28.04 10.81
N ALA A 323 10.06 -27.60 12.05
CA ALA A 323 9.16 -26.56 12.53
C ALA A 323 9.91 -25.53 13.36
N CYS A 324 9.44 -24.31 13.29
CA CYS A 324 9.98 -23.19 14.03
C CYS A 324 8.85 -22.52 14.82
N PHE A 325 9.01 -22.36 16.13
CA PHE A 325 8.09 -21.60 16.95
C PHE A 325 8.60 -20.18 17.12
N VAL A 326 7.80 -19.20 16.71
CA VAL A 326 8.08 -17.77 16.80
C VAL A 326 7.39 -17.20 18.03
N PRO A 327 8.14 -16.89 19.13
CA PRO A 327 7.54 -16.52 20.41
C PRO A 327 6.71 -15.24 20.38
N ARG A 328 7.13 -14.22 19.62
CA ARG A 328 6.41 -12.94 19.47
C ARG A 328 5.01 -13.18 18.92
N ALA A 329 4.93 -13.90 17.82
CA ALA A 329 3.67 -14.20 17.16
C ALA A 329 2.89 -15.33 17.85
N ARG A 330 3.55 -16.10 18.71
CA ARG A 330 3.05 -17.38 19.28
C ARG A 330 2.55 -18.31 18.18
N TRP A 331 3.32 -18.46 17.14
CA TRP A 331 2.95 -19.10 15.89
C TRP A 331 4.00 -20.13 15.48
N TRP A 332 3.52 -21.20 14.85
CA TRP A 332 4.38 -22.20 14.24
C TRP A 332 4.58 -21.92 12.76
N VAL A 333 5.81 -21.97 12.34
CA VAL A 333 6.20 -21.91 10.93
C VAL A 333 6.77 -23.25 10.54
N LEU A 334 6.27 -23.82 9.46
CA LEU A 334 6.81 -25.06 8.91
C LEU A 334 7.94 -24.68 7.93
N ALA A 335 9.14 -25.20 8.22
CA ALA A 335 10.19 -25.07 7.23
C ALA A 335 9.89 -26.00 6.04
N PRO A 336 10.16 -25.58 4.79
CA PRO A 336 10.06 -26.47 3.65
C PRO A 336 10.99 -27.65 3.91
N GLY A 337 10.43 -28.88 3.89
CA GLY A 337 11.23 -30.09 3.99
C GLY A 337 12.28 -30.13 2.89
N PRO A 338 13.44 -30.76 3.12
CA PRO A 338 14.51 -30.84 2.13
C PRO A 338 14.07 -31.47 0.80
N ASP A 339 12.93 -32.14 0.76
CA ASP A 339 12.43 -32.90 -0.40
C ASP A 339 11.20 -32.26 -1.09
N ASN A 340 10.79 -31.04 -0.74
CA ASN A 340 9.65 -30.39 -1.43
C ASN A 340 10.02 -29.01 -2.00
N PRO A 341 10.72 -28.94 -3.14
CA PRO A 341 11.08 -27.68 -3.78
C PRO A 341 9.93 -27.04 -4.57
N GLY A 342 8.68 -27.46 -4.35
CA GLY A 342 7.57 -27.06 -5.21
C GLY A 342 6.19 -27.15 -4.59
N GLY A 343 5.98 -26.49 -3.47
CA GLY A 343 4.63 -26.18 -3.02
C GLY A 343 4.20 -24.84 -3.65
N ALA A 344 3.57 -24.91 -4.83
CA ALA A 344 3.00 -23.78 -5.57
C ALA A 344 1.75 -23.23 -4.87
#